data_0d1fb63804351b5844cf1ee5046b1b26
#
_entry.id   0d1fb63804351b5844cf1ee5046b1b26
#
_cell.length_a   1.000
_cell.length_b   1.000
_cell.length_c   1.000
_cell.angle_alpha   90.00
_cell.angle_beta   90.00
_cell.angle_gamma   90.00
#
_symmetry.space_group_name_H-M   'P 1'
#
loop_
_entity.id
_entity.type
_entity.pdbx_description
1 polymer ?
#
loop_
_entity_poly.entity_id
_entity_poly.type
_entity_poly.pdbx_seq_one_letter_code
_entity_poly.pdbx_strand_id
1 'polypeptide(L)'
;MTLNRDFKMDNVKALLITLVVIGHMADFYVNTSENMKFIYFFIYLFHMPLFIFLSGYFIKSTVNGGRFKVEKVISYFILYLLFKLIMYALFKYGFSVEETNFNTFNEGNVPWYLLAMSIWIILIYVLKQFKPVFLVLISVLAGIVIGYDSFVGDYLTLSRVIVFFPFFLLGYYIDHNKFVTFLSSQKLRFFSLVVLIISILVVYFNIGNIYQFRGFLTGRNSYEVLKQPIYGGFYRMLFYLLAVLLSTVCLLIVPKSKTIFTIIGQRTLQIYILHFPLIFILNHFYFPEGLVSISQQHWLKLYILISIPIVIVLSFKPLGWPFNIIMRLKLRGLLKIYNKNPD
;
A
#
# COMPACT_ATOMS: atom_id res chain seq x y z
N MET A 1 -28.03 7.86 -12.14
CA MET A 1 -27.73 8.23 -10.76
C MET A 1 -26.23 8.47 -10.66
N THR A 2 -25.79 9.70 -10.53
CA THR A 2 -24.42 10.04 -10.17
C THR A 2 -24.23 9.53 -8.75
N LEU A 3 -23.49 8.43 -8.57
CA LEU A 3 -23.08 7.94 -7.27
C LEU A 3 -22.43 9.12 -6.52
N ASN A 4 -23.08 9.58 -5.45
CA ASN A 4 -22.51 10.59 -4.58
C ASN A 4 -21.12 10.10 -4.17
N ARG A 5 -20.10 10.85 -4.56
CA ARG A 5 -18.70 10.49 -4.34
C ARG A 5 -18.42 10.48 -2.84
N ASP A 6 -17.84 9.40 -2.33
CA ASP A 6 -17.48 9.27 -0.93
C ASP A 6 -16.17 10.03 -0.64
N PHE A 7 -16.32 11.28 -0.19
CA PHE A 7 -15.18 12.13 0.17
C PHE A 7 -14.36 11.57 1.33
N LYS A 8 -14.98 10.81 2.23
CA LYS A 8 -14.27 10.18 3.33
C LYS A 8 -13.21 9.21 2.81
N MET A 9 -13.58 8.34 1.87
CA MET A 9 -12.65 7.38 1.29
C MET A 9 -11.55 8.08 0.46
N ASP A 10 -11.88 9.18 -0.21
CA ASP A 10 -10.85 9.98 -0.89
C ASP A 10 -9.90 10.64 0.13
N ASN A 11 -10.39 11.15 1.26
CA ASN A 11 -9.55 11.70 2.32
C ASN A 11 -8.66 10.63 2.97
N VAL A 12 -9.18 9.42 3.20
CA VAL A 12 -8.36 8.29 3.71
C VAL A 12 -7.25 7.95 2.71
N LYS A 13 -7.57 7.86 1.42
CA LYS A 13 -6.55 7.62 0.38
C LYS A 13 -5.50 8.74 0.32
N ALA A 14 -5.91 10.00 0.50
CA ALA A 14 -4.99 11.14 0.56
C ALA A 14 -4.02 11.01 1.74
N LEU A 15 -4.53 10.71 2.93
CA LEU A 15 -3.69 10.46 4.10
C LEU A 15 -2.72 9.30 3.84
N LEU A 16 -3.22 8.17 3.36
CA LEU A 16 -2.40 6.98 3.15
C LEU A 16 -1.29 7.20 2.12
N ILE A 17 -1.57 7.84 0.99
CA ILE A 17 -0.52 8.10 -0.01
C ILE A 17 0.52 9.10 0.49
N THR A 18 0.12 10.06 1.32
CA THR A 18 1.06 10.96 1.99
C THR A 18 1.95 10.19 2.97
N LEU A 19 1.37 9.27 3.75
CA LEU A 19 2.13 8.40 4.65
C LEU A 19 3.07 7.45 3.88
N VAL A 20 2.70 6.97 2.69
CA VAL A 20 3.59 6.20 1.82
C VAL A 20 4.84 7.02 1.46
N VAL A 21 4.66 8.27 1.04
CA VAL A 21 5.79 9.15 0.69
C VAL A 21 6.67 9.43 1.91
N ILE A 22 6.06 9.78 3.05
CA ILE A 22 6.78 9.99 4.32
C ILE A 22 7.54 8.73 4.75
N GLY A 23 6.90 7.57 4.68
CA GLY A 23 7.50 6.30 5.08
C GLY A 23 8.72 5.94 4.24
N HIS A 24 8.66 6.14 2.92
CA HIS A 24 9.81 5.92 2.04
C HIS A 24 10.92 6.96 2.21
N MET A 25 10.59 8.21 2.50
CA MET A 25 11.60 9.21 2.87
C MET A 25 12.27 8.87 4.20
N ALA A 26 11.51 8.46 5.21
CA ALA A 26 12.06 8.05 6.50
C ALA A 26 12.97 6.82 6.38
N ASP A 27 12.66 5.86 5.49
CA ASP A 27 13.43 4.62 5.30
C ASP A 27 14.89 4.88 4.93
N PHE A 28 15.19 5.94 4.18
CA PHE A 28 16.57 6.32 3.84
C PHE A 28 17.43 6.66 5.08
N TYR A 29 16.80 7.11 6.18
CA TYR A 29 17.51 7.63 7.35
C TYR A 29 17.17 6.90 8.66
N VAL A 30 16.62 5.71 8.58
CA VAL A 30 16.30 4.89 9.77
C VAL A 30 17.54 4.52 10.60
N ASN A 31 18.70 4.41 9.96
CA ASN A 31 19.96 4.13 10.66
C ASN A 31 20.59 5.39 11.29
N THR A 32 20.07 6.57 10.95
CA THR A 32 20.62 7.85 11.41
C THR A 32 19.88 8.41 12.62
N SER A 33 18.59 8.05 12.79
CA SER A 33 17.74 8.67 13.80
C SER A 33 16.63 7.76 14.33
N GLU A 34 16.47 7.72 15.65
CA GLU A 34 15.35 7.02 16.32
C GLU A 34 13.99 7.60 15.87
N ASN A 35 13.91 8.89 15.61
CA ASN A 35 12.69 9.50 15.08
C ASN A 35 12.33 8.95 13.69
N MET A 36 13.33 8.68 12.83
CA MET A 36 13.10 8.06 11.51
C MET A 36 12.66 6.60 11.65
N LYS A 37 13.25 5.84 12.58
CA LYS A 37 12.78 4.49 12.93
C LYS A 37 11.33 4.52 13.40
N PHE A 38 10.97 5.46 14.27
CA PHE A 38 9.61 5.61 14.78
C PHE A 38 8.62 5.92 13.65
N ILE A 39 8.92 6.92 12.80
CA ILE A 39 8.06 7.32 11.67
C ILE A 39 7.85 6.13 10.74
N TYR A 40 8.94 5.48 10.33
CA TYR A 40 8.89 4.29 9.48
C TYR A 40 8.02 3.20 10.10
N PHE A 41 8.35 2.78 11.32
CA PHE A 41 7.70 1.66 11.98
C PHE A 41 6.20 1.92 12.19
N PHE A 42 5.85 3.09 12.71
CA PHE A 42 4.46 3.45 12.98
C PHE A 42 3.61 3.49 11.71
N ILE A 43 4.13 4.07 10.62
CA ILE A 43 3.43 4.12 9.34
C ILE A 43 3.25 2.71 8.77
N TYR A 44 4.29 1.90 8.77
CA TYR A 44 4.26 0.56 8.18
C TYR A 44 3.35 -0.42 8.94
N LEU A 45 2.98 -0.15 10.19
CA LEU A 45 2.01 -0.96 10.93
C LEU A 45 0.65 -1.06 10.21
N PHE A 46 0.19 -0.02 9.50
CA PHE A 46 -1.18 0.00 9.00
C PHE A 46 -1.39 0.57 7.60
N HIS A 47 -0.46 1.36 7.05
CA HIS A 47 -0.73 2.08 5.80
C HIS A 47 -1.01 1.14 4.62
N MET A 48 -0.19 0.10 4.41
CA MET A 48 -0.43 -0.87 3.34
C MET A 48 -1.62 -1.78 3.61
N PRO A 49 -1.81 -2.37 4.81
CA PRO A 49 -3.03 -3.08 5.15
C PRO A 49 -4.31 -2.30 4.84
N LEU A 50 -4.37 -1.02 5.23
CA LEU A 50 -5.53 -0.17 4.96
C LEU A 50 -5.67 0.19 3.48
N PHE A 51 -4.56 0.46 2.78
CA PHE A 51 -4.59 0.74 1.34
C PHE A 51 -5.14 -0.45 0.55
N ILE A 52 -4.72 -1.66 0.92
CA ILE A 52 -5.15 -2.92 0.30
C ILE A 52 -6.61 -3.23 0.65
N PHE A 53 -7.04 -2.98 1.89
CA PHE A 53 -8.46 -3.04 2.26
C PHE A 53 -9.31 -2.13 1.37
N LEU A 54 -8.92 -0.87 1.17
CA LEU A 54 -9.64 0.04 0.27
C LEU A 54 -9.64 -0.45 -1.17
N SER A 55 -8.57 -1.10 -1.62
CA SER A 55 -8.50 -1.68 -2.97
C SER A 55 -9.52 -2.79 -3.15
N GLY A 56 -9.64 -3.69 -2.16
CA GLY A 56 -10.69 -4.71 -2.12
C GLY A 56 -12.09 -4.10 -2.10
N TYR A 57 -12.30 -3.05 -1.30
CA TYR A 57 -13.58 -2.34 -1.21
C TYR A 57 -14.03 -1.74 -2.54
N PHE A 58 -13.12 -1.10 -3.30
CA PHE A 58 -13.46 -0.46 -4.56
C PHE A 58 -13.54 -1.42 -5.75
N ILE A 59 -12.90 -2.59 -5.68
CA ILE A 59 -12.88 -3.53 -6.79
C ILE A 59 -14.22 -4.28 -7.00
N LYS A 60 -15.13 -4.27 -6.03
CA LYS A 60 -16.43 -4.95 -6.08
C LYS A 60 -17.17 -4.76 -7.41
N SER A 61 -17.29 -3.51 -7.86
CA SER A 61 -17.97 -3.18 -9.11
C SER A 61 -17.28 -3.77 -10.35
N THR A 62 -16.00 -4.08 -10.23
CA THR A 62 -15.21 -4.69 -11.30
C THR A 62 -15.45 -6.20 -11.38
N VAL A 63 -15.63 -6.87 -10.24
CA VAL A 63 -15.78 -8.33 -10.15
C VAL A 63 -17.25 -8.77 -10.19
N ASN A 64 -18.14 -8.01 -9.51
CA ASN A 64 -19.56 -8.39 -9.36
C ASN A 64 -20.44 -8.00 -10.56
N GLY A 65 -19.94 -7.25 -11.54
CA GLY A 65 -20.69 -6.85 -12.74
C GLY A 65 -20.95 -7.98 -13.76
N GLY A 66 -20.93 -9.24 -13.34
CA GLY A 66 -21.23 -10.42 -14.14
C GLY A 66 -20.13 -10.86 -15.12
N ARG A 67 -19.27 -9.95 -15.55
CA ARG A 67 -18.15 -10.23 -16.46
C ARG A 67 -16.81 -9.94 -15.81
N PHE A 68 -15.87 -10.87 -15.93
CA PHE A 68 -14.49 -10.64 -15.54
C PHE A 68 -13.85 -9.56 -16.40
N LYS A 69 -13.43 -8.47 -15.77
CA LYS A 69 -12.79 -7.37 -16.48
C LYS A 69 -11.29 -7.62 -16.60
N VAL A 70 -10.89 -8.47 -17.53
CA VAL A 70 -9.49 -8.80 -17.84
C VAL A 70 -8.67 -7.53 -18.07
N GLU A 71 -9.30 -6.48 -18.64
CA GLU A 71 -8.67 -5.18 -18.90
C GLU A 71 -8.07 -4.57 -17.64
N LYS A 72 -8.71 -4.76 -16.48
CA LYS A 72 -8.17 -4.23 -15.20
C LYS A 72 -6.92 -4.99 -14.75
N VAL A 73 -6.93 -6.32 -14.89
CA VAL A 73 -5.75 -7.15 -14.58
C VAL A 73 -4.57 -6.71 -15.45
N ILE A 74 -4.80 -6.62 -16.75
CA ILE A 74 -3.77 -6.21 -17.71
C ILE A 74 -3.31 -4.77 -17.46
N SER A 75 -4.21 -3.84 -17.13
CA SER A 75 -3.84 -2.46 -16.81
C SER A 75 -2.89 -2.39 -15.61
N TYR A 76 -3.18 -3.11 -14.52
CA TYR A 76 -2.29 -3.14 -13.36
C TYR A 76 -0.95 -3.79 -13.66
N PHE A 77 -0.96 -4.87 -14.46
CA PHE A 77 0.27 -5.54 -14.89
C PHE A 77 1.15 -4.64 -15.77
N ILE A 78 0.55 -3.92 -16.74
CA ILE A 78 1.29 -2.95 -17.58
C ILE A 78 1.86 -1.83 -16.70
N LEU A 79 1.09 -1.30 -15.74
CA LEU A 79 1.58 -0.27 -14.83
C LEU A 79 2.72 -0.78 -13.93
N TYR A 80 2.66 -2.04 -13.51
CA TYR A 80 3.75 -2.70 -12.81
C TYR A 80 5.03 -2.70 -13.65
N LEU A 81 4.93 -3.19 -14.91
CA LEU A 81 6.07 -3.25 -15.82
C LEU A 81 6.64 -1.86 -16.13
N LEU A 82 5.75 -0.88 -16.36
CA LEU A 82 6.14 0.51 -16.60
C LEU A 82 6.90 1.09 -15.40
N PHE A 83 6.37 0.92 -14.19
CA PHE A 83 7.04 1.41 -12.99
C PHE A 83 8.39 0.73 -12.77
N LYS A 84 8.45 -0.58 -12.96
CA LYS A 84 9.70 -1.35 -12.87
C LYS A 84 10.71 -0.90 -13.92
N LEU A 85 10.27 -0.63 -15.14
CA LEU A 85 11.13 -0.13 -16.22
C LEU A 85 11.67 1.28 -15.90
N ILE A 86 10.84 2.16 -15.35
CA ILE A 86 11.27 3.49 -14.88
C ILE A 86 12.39 3.35 -13.83
N MET A 87 12.19 2.48 -12.84
CA MET A 87 13.20 2.24 -11.79
C MET A 87 14.47 1.66 -12.37
N TYR A 88 14.35 0.65 -13.25
CA TYR A 88 15.50 0.05 -13.91
C TYR A 88 16.31 1.07 -14.72
N ALA A 89 15.62 1.87 -15.55
CA ALA A 89 16.26 2.91 -16.36
C ALA A 89 16.94 3.97 -15.48
N LEU A 90 16.31 4.37 -14.38
CA LEU A 90 16.87 5.33 -13.45
C LEU A 90 18.15 4.80 -12.79
N PHE A 91 18.15 3.56 -12.30
CA PHE A 91 19.34 2.97 -11.68
C PHE A 91 20.47 2.74 -12.69
N LYS A 92 20.14 2.13 -13.83
CA LYS A 92 21.16 1.75 -14.82
C LYS A 92 21.76 2.94 -15.57
N TYR A 93 20.90 3.86 -16.03
CA TYR A 93 21.33 4.98 -16.88
C TYR A 93 21.41 6.32 -16.15
N GLY A 94 20.59 6.52 -15.12
CA GLY A 94 20.58 7.76 -14.32
C GLY A 94 21.65 7.77 -13.25
N PHE A 95 21.85 6.65 -12.56
CA PHE A 95 22.80 6.53 -11.45
C PHE A 95 24.03 5.66 -11.76
N SER A 96 24.08 5.09 -12.97
CA SER A 96 25.22 4.26 -13.44
C SER A 96 25.54 3.07 -12.54
N VAL A 97 24.49 2.43 -11.97
CA VAL A 97 24.64 1.23 -11.13
C VAL A 97 24.82 0.01 -12.06
N GLU A 98 26.06 -0.47 -12.19
CA GLU A 98 26.44 -1.51 -13.15
C GLU A 98 25.72 -2.85 -12.96
N GLU A 99 25.48 -3.27 -11.71
CA GLU A 99 24.85 -4.55 -11.37
C GLU A 99 23.32 -4.56 -11.47
N THR A 100 22.72 -3.56 -12.10
CA THR A 100 21.26 -3.47 -12.22
C THR A 100 20.73 -4.47 -13.24
N ASN A 101 20.08 -5.53 -12.77
CA ASN A 101 19.45 -6.55 -13.61
C ASN A 101 17.93 -6.39 -13.64
N PHE A 102 17.33 -6.44 -14.84
CA PHE A 102 15.90 -6.44 -15.01
C PHE A 102 15.35 -7.87 -14.92
N ASN A 103 14.65 -8.18 -13.83
CA ASN A 103 13.98 -9.47 -13.67
C ASN A 103 12.48 -9.25 -13.50
N THR A 104 11.69 -9.61 -14.51
CA THR A 104 10.24 -9.39 -14.54
C THR A 104 9.48 -10.09 -13.40
N PHE A 105 9.96 -11.24 -12.96
CA PHE A 105 9.26 -12.08 -12.01
C PHE A 105 9.69 -11.88 -10.55
N ASN A 106 10.79 -11.19 -10.32
CA ASN A 106 11.29 -10.95 -8.97
C ASN A 106 11.13 -9.47 -8.60
N GLU A 107 10.36 -9.18 -7.54
CA GLU A 107 10.04 -7.81 -7.16
C GLU A 107 10.12 -7.59 -5.64
N GLY A 108 11.24 -7.03 -5.22
CA GLY A 108 11.50 -6.67 -3.82
C GLY A 108 11.10 -5.23 -3.45
N ASN A 109 10.90 -4.37 -4.44
CA ASN A 109 10.72 -2.92 -4.26
C ASN A 109 9.24 -2.48 -4.36
N VAL A 110 9.03 -1.18 -4.46
CA VAL A 110 7.72 -0.52 -4.43
C VAL A 110 6.73 -0.98 -5.51
N PRO A 111 7.11 -1.33 -6.76
CA PRO A 111 6.16 -1.80 -7.79
C PRO A 111 5.30 -3.01 -7.39
N TRP A 112 5.70 -3.78 -6.37
CA TRP A 112 5.05 -5.00 -5.91
C TRP A 112 3.51 -4.90 -5.78
N TYR A 113 3.00 -3.77 -5.30
CA TYR A 113 1.56 -3.59 -5.07
C TYR A 113 0.74 -3.65 -6.37
N LEU A 114 1.27 -3.12 -7.49
CA LEU A 114 0.59 -3.17 -8.77
C LEU A 114 0.51 -4.61 -9.31
N LEU A 115 1.59 -5.39 -9.15
CA LEU A 115 1.60 -6.82 -9.48
C LEU A 115 0.63 -7.58 -8.59
N ALA A 116 0.66 -7.35 -7.29
CA ALA A 116 -0.25 -7.96 -6.32
C ALA A 116 -1.72 -7.66 -6.65
N MET A 117 -2.04 -6.41 -7.06
CA MET A 117 -3.39 -6.04 -7.51
C MET A 117 -3.87 -6.90 -8.69
N SER A 118 -3.01 -7.16 -9.67
CA SER A 118 -3.35 -8.04 -10.80
C SER A 118 -3.68 -9.45 -10.30
N ILE A 119 -2.88 -9.98 -9.39
CA ILE A 119 -3.06 -11.33 -8.83
C ILE A 119 -4.32 -11.40 -7.96
N TRP A 120 -4.55 -10.41 -7.07
CA TRP A 120 -5.74 -10.40 -6.19
C TRP A 120 -7.05 -10.31 -6.98
N ILE A 121 -7.09 -9.58 -8.09
CA ILE A 121 -8.28 -9.53 -8.96
C ILE A 121 -8.58 -10.90 -9.57
N ILE A 122 -7.55 -11.65 -9.97
CA ILE A 122 -7.70 -13.02 -10.48
C ILE A 122 -8.18 -13.94 -9.35
N LEU A 123 -7.49 -13.90 -8.20
CA LEU A 123 -7.81 -14.75 -7.05
C LEU A 123 -9.24 -14.56 -6.58
N ILE A 124 -9.71 -13.31 -6.42
CA ILE A 124 -11.09 -13.10 -5.95
C ILE A 124 -12.12 -13.56 -6.99
N TYR A 125 -11.84 -13.44 -8.28
CA TYR A 125 -12.73 -13.94 -9.32
C TYR A 125 -12.88 -15.47 -9.26
N VAL A 126 -11.78 -16.17 -9.05
CA VAL A 126 -11.78 -17.66 -8.92
C VAL A 126 -12.41 -18.10 -7.60
N LEU A 127 -12.09 -17.41 -6.50
CA LEU A 127 -12.45 -17.83 -5.15
C LEU A 127 -13.81 -17.33 -4.67
N LYS A 128 -14.46 -16.39 -5.37
CA LYS A 128 -15.75 -15.75 -4.95
C LYS A 128 -16.91 -16.73 -4.72
N GLN A 129 -16.81 -17.96 -5.21
CA GLN A 129 -17.80 -19.04 -5.00
C GLN A 129 -17.77 -19.63 -3.57
N PHE A 130 -16.69 -19.45 -2.84
CA PHE A 130 -16.56 -19.91 -1.47
C PHE A 130 -17.18 -18.93 -0.48
N LYS A 131 -17.55 -19.43 0.71
CA LYS A 131 -18.10 -18.60 1.80
C LYS A 131 -17.06 -17.54 2.23
N PRO A 132 -17.46 -16.26 2.35
CA PRO A 132 -16.54 -15.18 2.71
C PRO A 132 -15.72 -15.43 3.99
N VAL A 133 -16.39 -15.90 5.06
CA VAL A 133 -15.73 -16.17 6.35
C VAL A 133 -14.66 -17.24 6.20
N PHE A 134 -14.95 -18.32 5.45
CA PHE A 134 -13.97 -19.37 5.18
C PHE A 134 -12.74 -18.83 4.44
N LEU A 135 -12.95 -18.01 3.40
CA LEU A 135 -11.84 -17.43 2.64
C LEU A 135 -10.97 -16.50 3.48
N VAL A 136 -11.58 -15.67 4.32
CA VAL A 136 -10.82 -14.77 5.23
C VAL A 136 -10.00 -15.60 6.21
N LEU A 137 -10.59 -16.62 6.85
CA LEU A 137 -9.87 -17.45 7.81
C LEU A 137 -8.71 -18.20 7.16
N ILE A 138 -8.95 -18.86 6.01
CA ILE A 138 -7.88 -19.60 5.33
C ILE A 138 -6.78 -18.66 4.79
N SER A 139 -7.13 -17.44 4.37
CA SER A 139 -6.14 -16.45 3.94
C SER A 139 -5.28 -15.92 5.09
N VAL A 140 -5.85 -15.76 6.29
CA VAL A 140 -5.08 -15.43 7.51
C VAL A 140 -4.12 -16.58 7.85
N LEU A 141 -4.60 -17.83 7.84
CA LEU A 141 -3.75 -19.00 8.10
C LEU A 141 -2.63 -19.10 7.06
N ALA A 142 -2.96 -18.95 5.77
CA ALA A 142 -1.96 -18.95 4.71
C ALA A 142 -0.91 -17.84 4.90
N GLY A 143 -1.32 -16.63 5.30
CA GLY A 143 -0.42 -15.51 5.58
C GLY A 143 0.47 -15.71 6.81
N ILE A 144 0.05 -16.56 7.77
CA ILE A 144 0.89 -16.98 8.89
C ILE A 144 1.87 -18.07 8.42
N VAL A 145 1.39 -19.09 7.68
CA VAL A 145 2.19 -20.25 7.27
C VAL A 145 3.27 -19.86 6.26
N ILE A 146 2.98 -18.98 5.30
CA ILE A 146 3.95 -18.59 4.26
C ILE A 146 5.25 -17.99 4.84
N GLY A 147 5.22 -17.44 6.04
CA GLY A 147 6.41 -16.91 6.69
C GLY A 147 7.42 -17.99 7.11
N TYR A 148 7.04 -19.26 7.16
CA TYR A 148 7.95 -20.37 7.40
C TYR A 148 8.67 -20.82 6.13
N ASP A 149 8.21 -20.38 4.94
CA ASP A 149 8.84 -20.68 3.68
C ASP A 149 9.89 -19.62 3.35
N SER A 150 11.13 -20.05 3.05
CA SER A 150 12.25 -19.17 2.70
C SER A 150 12.47 -19.01 1.19
N PHE A 151 11.76 -19.78 0.35
CA PHE A 151 11.96 -19.81 -1.11
C PHE A 151 11.03 -18.84 -1.86
N VAL A 152 9.79 -18.69 -1.40
CA VAL A 152 8.76 -17.90 -2.11
C VAL A 152 9.14 -16.43 -2.23
N GLY A 153 9.56 -15.79 -1.14
CA GLY A 153 10.14 -14.45 -1.07
C GLY A 153 9.52 -13.42 -2.03
N ASP A 154 10.38 -12.85 -2.87
CA ASP A 154 10.04 -11.81 -3.86
C ASP A 154 9.58 -12.35 -5.21
N TYR A 155 9.62 -13.67 -5.43
CA TYR A 155 9.15 -14.26 -6.69
C TYR A 155 7.65 -13.97 -6.87
N LEU A 156 7.31 -13.27 -7.96
CA LEU A 156 5.95 -12.77 -8.23
C LEU A 156 5.33 -12.02 -7.04
N THR A 157 6.13 -11.51 -6.11
CA THR A 157 5.69 -10.92 -4.84
C THR A 157 4.81 -11.84 -3.99
N LEU A 158 4.87 -13.15 -4.19
CA LEU A 158 3.91 -14.12 -3.64
C LEU A 158 3.80 -14.06 -2.12
N SER A 159 4.93 -13.89 -1.42
CA SER A 159 4.89 -13.72 0.04
C SER A 159 3.96 -12.57 0.43
N ARG A 160 4.13 -11.38 -0.17
CA ARG A 160 3.28 -10.21 0.10
C ARG A 160 1.85 -10.40 -0.38
N VAL A 161 1.66 -11.02 -1.55
CA VAL A 161 0.32 -11.35 -2.07
C VAL A 161 -0.46 -12.17 -1.06
N ILE A 162 0.14 -13.21 -0.48
CA ILE A 162 -0.51 -14.11 0.48
C ILE A 162 -0.69 -13.40 1.83
N VAL A 163 0.35 -12.74 2.35
CA VAL A 163 0.33 -12.05 3.65
C VAL A 163 -0.72 -10.93 3.68
N PHE A 164 -0.90 -10.18 2.61
CA PHE A 164 -1.83 -9.06 2.58
C PHE A 164 -3.23 -9.40 2.02
N PHE A 165 -3.43 -10.60 1.47
CA PHE A 165 -4.72 -11.01 0.91
C PHE A 165 -5.89 -10.95 1.89
N PRO A 166 -5.74 -11.26 3.20
CA PRO A 166 -6.82 -11.10 4.17
C PRO A 166 -7.41 -9.69 4.19
N PHE A 167 -6.58 -8.65 4.10
CA PHE A 167 -7.05 -7.25 4.09
C PHE A 167 -7.82 -6.92 2.82
N PHE A 168 -7.39 -7.45 1.66
CA PHE A 168 -8.11 -7.31 0.40
C PHE A 168 -9.49 -7.97 0.48
N LEU A 169 -9.57 -9.19 1.02
CA LEU A 169 -10.83 -9.91 1.21
C LEU A 169 -11.77 -9.19 2.17
N LEU A 170 -11.26 -8.69 3.31
CA LEU A 170 -12.05 -7.90 4.24
C LEU A 170 -12.68 -6.69 3.56
N GLY A 171 -11.91 -5.95 2.74
CA GLY A 171 -12.42 -4.84 1.96
C GLY A 171 -13.46 -5.27 0.93
N TYR A 172 -13.23 -6.38 0.24
CA TYR A 172 -14.12 -6.89 -0.79
C TYR A 172 -15.47 -7.37 -0.21
N TYR A 173 -15.47 -8.06 0.93
CA TYR A 173 -16.68 -8.64 1.50
C TYR A 173 -17.44 -7.73 2.45
N ILE A 174 -16.85 -6.62 2.91
CA ILE A 174 -17.52 -5.73 3.87
C ILE A 174 -18.85 -5.20 3.31
N ASP A 175 -19.90 -5.22 4.13
CA ASP A 175 -21.18 -4.62 3.78
C ASP A 175 -21.09 -3.10 3.81
N HIS A 176 -21.45 -2.45 2.72
CA HIS A 176 -21.34 -0.99 2.57
C HIS A 176 -22.15 -0.23 3.64
N ASN A 177 -23.39 -0.63 3.87
CA ASN A 177 -24.29 0.11 4.78
C ASN A 177 -23.84 -0.02 6.23
N LYS A 178 -23.50 -1.26 6.65
CA LYS A 178 -22.96 -1.50 7.99
C LYS A 178 -21.63 -0.77 8.19
N PHE A 179 -20.79 -0.73 7.19
CA PHE A 179 -19.50 -0.04 7.24
C PHE A 179 -19.67 1.47 7.39
N VAL A 180 -20.54 2.10 6.60
CA VAL A 180 -20.85 3.54 6.72
C VAL A 180 -21.45 3.88 8.07
N THR A 181 -22.37 3.06 8.58
CA THR A 181 -22.96 3.22 9.90
C THR A 181 -21.90 3.13 11.00
N PHE A 182 -21.04 2.12 10.96
CA PHE A 182 -19.92 1.95 11.88
C PHE A 182 -19.00 3.20 11.90
N LEU A 183 -18.61 3.68 10.73
CA LEU A 183 -17.77 4.88 10.58
C LEU A 183 -18.45 6.18 11.02
N SER A 184 -19.76 6.14 11.28
CA SER A 184 -20.53 7.32 11.69
C SER A 184 -20.59 7.52 13.20
N SER A 185 -20.15 6.54 13.98
CA SER A 185 -20.22 6.56 15.44
C SER A 185 -19.25 7.57 16.05
N GLN A 186 -19.78 8.58 16.73
CA GLN A 186 -18.98 9.58 17.45
C GLN A 186 -18.23 8.97 18.65
N LYS A 187 -18.87 8.01 19.35
CA LYS A 187 -18.22 7.31 20.48
C LYS A 187 -16.98 6.57 20.02
N LEU A 188 -17.09 5.78 18.92
CA LEU A 188 -15.94 5.07 18.37
C LEU A 188 -14.84 6.02 17.89
N ARG A 189 -15.21 7.16 17.34
CA ARG A 189 -14.24 8.19 16.91
C ARG A 189 -13.44 8.73 18.11
N PHE A 190 -14.11 9.01 19.23
CA PHE A 190 -13.43 9.46 20.45
C PHE A 190 -12.46 8.39 20.98
N PHE A 191 -12.92 7.14 21.12
CA PHE A 191 -12.05 6.03 21.53
C PHE A 191 -10.87 5.85 20.58
N SER A 192 -11.08 6.03 19.27
CA SER A 192 -10.01 5.93 18.27
C SER A 192 -8.92 6.98 18.46
N LEU A 193 -9.27 8.20 18.88
CA LEU A 193 -8.26 9.22 19.21
C LEU A 193 -7.41 8.79 20.42
N VAL A 194 -8.04 8.25 21.45
CA VAL A 194 -7.33 7.73 22.63
C VAL A 194 -6.39 6.58 22.23
N VAL A 195 -6.90 5.60 21.46
CA VAL A 195 -6.08 4.48 20.97
C VAL A 195 -4.92 4.96 20.11
N LEU A 196 -5.13 5.95 19.24
CA LEU A 196 -4.07 6.52 18.43
C LEU A 196 -2.96 7.13 19.29
N ILE A 197 -3.33 7.95 20.27
CA ILE A 197 -2.36 8.59 21.18
C ILE A 197 -1.57 7.52 21.95
N ILE A 198 -2.26 6.55 22.52
CA ILE A 198 -1.60 5.44 23.26
C ILE A 198 -0.65 4.69 22.32
N SER A 199 -1.08 4.35 21.10
CA SER A 199 -0.26 3.62 20.13
C SER A 199 0.99 4.42 19.74
N ILE A 200 0.86 5.73 19.53
CA ILE A 200 1.99 6.62 19.25
C ILE A 200 2.98 6.60 20.41
N LEU A 201 2.50 6.78 21.64
CA LEU A 201 3.35 6.81 22.83
C LEU A 201 4.06 5.46 23.06
N VAL A 202 3.30 4.35 22.96
CA VAL A 202 3.88 2.99 23.12
C VAL A 202 4.97 2.74 22.09
N VAL A 203 4.73 3.04 20.82
CA VAL A 203 5.74 2.83 19.77
C VAL A 203 6.91 3.78 19.95
N TYR A 204 6.68 5.05 20.26
CA TYR A 204 7.74 6.06 20.42
C TYR A 204 8.70 5.71 21.56
N PHE A 205 8.17 5.38 22.74
CA PHE A 205 9.02 5.08 23.91
C PHE A 205 9.69 3.70 23.84
N ASN A 206 9.23 2.79 22.95
CA ASN A 206 9.80 1.45 22.83
C ASN A 206 10.50 1.21 21.50
N ILE A 207 10.70 2.24 20.67
CA ILE A 207 11.17 2.06 19.30
C ILE A 207 12.50 1.32 19.21
N GLY A 208 13.43 1.57 20.13
CA GLY A 208 14.73 0.89 20.18
C GLY A 208 14.60 -0.64 20.28
N ASN A 209 13.60 -1.13 21.04
CA ASN A 209 13.38 -2.56 21.25
C ASN A 209 12.53 -3.21 20.16
N ILE A 210 11.50 -2.49 19.67
CA ILE A 210 10.52 -3.07 18.73
C ILE A 210 10.96 -2.94 17.28
N TYR A 211 11.88 -2.04 16.92
CA TYR A 211 12.31 -1.81 15.55
C TYR A 211 12.89 -3.06 14.87
N GLN A 212 13.48 -3.97 15.62
CA GLN A 212 13.96 -5.26 15.10
C GLN A 212 12.86 -6.08 14.40
N PHE A 213 11.60 -5.88 14.76
CA PHE A 213 10.45 -6.55 14.15
C PHE A 213 9.93 -5.89 12.85
N ARG A 214 10.59 -4.83 12.37
CA ARG A 214 10.14 -4.10 11.16
C ARG A 214 9.93 -4.99 9.93
N GLY A 215 10.71 -6.06 9.81
CA GLY A 215 10.62 -7.00 8.70
C GLY A 215 9.27 -7.74 8.61
N PHE A 216 8.55 -7.89 9.73
CA PHE A 216 7.19 -8.44 9.74
C PHE A 216 6.17 -7.51 9.05
N LEU A 217 6.40 -6.19 9.10
CA LEU A 217 5.49 -5.18 8.54
C LEU A 217 5.47 -5.19 7.01
N THR A 218 6.56 -5.62 6.38
CA THR A 218 6.70 -5.65 4.94
C THR A 218 6.03 -6.85 4.27
N GLY A 219 5.77 -7.92 5.03
CA GLY A 219 5.21 -9.18 4.50
C GLY A 219 6.10 -9.92 3.51
N ARG A 220 7.39 -9.53 3.39
CA ARG A 220 8.34 -10.00 2.38
C ARG A 220 9.18 -11.19 2.86
N ASN A 221 9.65 -11.09 4.11
CA ASN A 221 10.70 -11.94 4.64
C ASN A 221 10.12 -13.17 5.34
N SER A 222 10.82 -14.30 5.21
CA SER A 222 10.55 -15.50 6.01
C SER A 222 10.93 -15.28 7.48
N TYR A 223 10.39 -16.10 8.38
CA TYR A 223 10.69 -16.01 9.81
C TYR A 223 12.14 -16.39 10.13
N GLU A 224 12.77 -17.21 9.30
CA GLU A 224 14.18 -17.53 9.38
C GLU A 224 15.05 -16.28 9.17
N VAL A 225 14.80 -15.54 8.07
CA VAL A 225 15.47 -14.26 7.78
C VAL A 225 15.25 -13.24 8.90
N LEU A 226 14.06 -13.26 9.52
CA LEU A 226 13.70 -12.39 10.64
C LEU A 226 14.26 -12.88 11.99
N LYS A 227 15.00 -14.00 12.00
CA LYS A 227 15.54 -14.63 13.21
C LYS A 227 14.47 -15.00 14.24
N GLN A 228 13.27 -15.37 13.77
CA GLN A 228 12.12 -15.74 14.58
C GLN A 228 11.46 -17.04 14.08
N PRO A 229 12.22 -18.14 13.86
CA PRO A 229 11.70 -19.34 13.22
C PRO A 229 10.61 -20.05 14.05
N ILE A 230 10.63 -19.91 15.38
CA ILE A 230 9.65 -20.57 16.27
C ILE A 230 8.42 -19.68 16.47
N TYR A 231 8.63 -18.42 16.87
CA TYR A 231 7.56 -17.50 17.25
C TYR A 231 7.04 -16.62 16.09
N GLY A 232 7.57 -16.79 14.88
CA GLY A 232 7.24 -15.94 13.74
C GLY A 232 5.74 -15.90 13.42
N GLY A 233 5.05 -17.05 13.49
CA GLY A 233 3.61 -17.12 13.29
C GLY A 233 2.81 -16.34 14.35
N PHE A 234 3.23 -16.39 15.62
CA PHE A 234 2.64 -15.58 16.68
C PHE A 234 2.83 -14.08 16.45
N TYR A 235 4.05 -13.64 16.09
CA TYR A 235 4.29 -12.25 15.74
C TYR A 235 3.48 -11.81 14.52
N ARG A 236 3.34 -12.63 13.49
CA ARG A 236 2.49 -12.33 12.32
C ARG A 236 1.04 -12.09 12.73
N MET A 237 0.49 -12.93 13.60
CA MET A 237 -0.87 -12.75 14.12
C MET A 237 -0.98 -11.43 14.91
N LEU A 238 -0.03 -11.12 15.76
CA LEU A 238 0.00 -9.86 16.50
C LEU A 238 0.01 -8.64 15.55
N PHE A 239 0.85 -8.67 14.51
CA PHE A 239 0.88 -7.59 13.51
C PHE A 239 -0.41 -7.48 12.70
N TYR A 240 -1.11 -8.60 12.42
CA TYR A 240 -2.44 -8.55 11.81
C TYR A 240 -3.44 -7.82 12.70
N LEU A 241 -3.46 -8.12 13.98
CA LEU A 241 -4.36 -7.47 14.95
C LEU A 241 -4.05 -5.96 15.07
N LEU A 242 -2.77 -5.60 15.19
CA LEU A 242 -2.35 -4.19 15.23
C LEU A 242 -2.70 -3.44 13.93
N ALA A 243 -2.49 -4.08 12.77
CA ALA A 243 -2.84 -3.50 11.47
C ALA A 243 -4.35 -3.26 11.35
N VAL A 244 -5.20 -4.20 11.75
CA VAL A 244 -6.65 -4.03 11.77
C VAL A 244 -7.06 -2.92 12.73
N LEU A 245 -6.50 -2.91 13.93
CA LEU A 245 -6.78 -1.89 14.96
C LEU A 245 -6.46 -0.48 14.42
N LEU A 246 -5.22 -0.24 14.00
CA LEU A 246 -4.78 1.08 13.54
C LEU A 246 -5.44 1.50 12.22
N SER A 247 -5.73 0.55 11.32
CA SER A 247 -6.54 0.81 10.12
C SER A 247 -7.94 1.29 10.48
N THR A 248 -8.58 0.66 11.46
CA THR A 248 -9.91 1.04 11.96
C THR A 248 -9.87 2.42 12.62
N VAL A 249 -8.85 2.69 13.44
CA VAL A 249 -8.61 4.00 14.05
C VAL A 249 -8.48 5.09 12.98
N CYS A 250 -7.67 4.86 11.96
CA CYS A 250 -7.48 5.79 10.85
C CYS A 250 -8.82 6.07 10.12
N LEU A 251 -9.58 5.02 9.80
CA LEU A 251 -10.88 5.14 9.15
C LEU A 251 -11.89 5.96 9.96
N LEU A 252 -11.91 5.82 11.28
CA LEU A 252 -12.84 6.52 12.16
C LEU A 252 -12.49 8.01 12.32
N ILE A 253 -11.21 8.35 12.39
CA ILE A 253 -10.73 9.72 12.65
C ILE A 253 -10.85 10.61 11.41
N VAL A 254 -10.58 10.09 10.21
CA VAL A 254 -10.57 10.88 8.97
C VAL A 254 -11.93 11.52 8.70
N PRO A 255 -11.99 12.83 8.36
CA PRO A 255 -13.23 13.56 8.15
C PRO A 255 -14.01 13.06 6.93
N LYS A 256 -15.35 13.19 7.02
CA LYS A 256 -16.28 12.82 5.94
C LYS A 256 -16.51 13.94 4.92
N SER A 257 -16.28 15.19 5.32
CA SER A 257 -16.44 16.37 4.46
C SER A 257 -15.35 16.46 3.41
N LYS A 258 -15.64 17.13 2.31
CA LYS A 258 -14.64 17.47 1.31
C LYS A 258 -13.59 18.40 1.94
N THR A 259 -12.32 18.07 1.76
CA THR A 259 -11.17 18.84 2.22
C THR A 259 -10.29 19.25 1.03
N ILE A 260 -9.33 20.14 1.25
CA ILE A 260 -8.32 20.50 0.22
C ILE A 260 -7.52 19.27 -0.22
N PHE A 261 -7.34 18.29 0.67
CA PHE A 261 -6.60 17.05 0.41
C PHE A 261 -7.41 16.00 -0.38
N THR A 262 -8.73 16.16 -0.49
CA THR A 262 -9.59 15.20 -1.23
C THR A 262 -9.10 14.95 -2.66
N ILE A 263 -8.56 15.98 -3.33
CA ILE A 263 -8.01 15.89 -4.69
C ILE A 263 -6.80 14.95 -4.74
N ILE A 264 -5.95 14.96 -3.73
CA ILE A 264 -4.79 14.05 -3.60
C ILE A 264 -5.28 12.59 -3.59
N GLY A 265 -6.31 12.30 -2.78
CA GLY A 265 -6.89 10.96 -2.68
C GLY A 265 -7.53 10.45 -3.97
N GLN A 266 -7.89 11.35 -4.88
CA GLN A 266 -8.41 11.00 -6.22
C GLN A 266 -7.29 10.65 -7.20
N ARG A 267 -6.04 10.95 -6.89
CA ARG A 267 -4.89 10.88 -7.78
C ARG A 267 -3.75 10.05 -7.20
N THR A 268 -4.07 9.11 -6.32
CA THR A 268 -3.09 8.29 -5.61
C THR A 268 -2.21 7.45 -6.51
N LEU A 269 -2.73 6.96 -7.65
CA LEU A 269 -1.99 6.09 -8.58
C LEU A 269 -0.74 6.79 -9.15
N GLN A 270 -0.88 8.02 -9.64
CA GLN A 270 0.24 8.78 -10.18
C GLN A 270 1.28 9.11 -9.10
N ILE A 271 0.81 9.48 -7.90
CA ILE A 271 1.69 9.75 -6.77
C ILE A 271 2.44 8.46 -6.40
N TYR A 272 1.73 7.32 -6.35
CA TYR A 272 2.33 6.01 -6.05
C TYR A 272 3.44 5.62 -7.04
N ILE A 273 3.28 5.89 -8.33
CA ILE A 273 4.28 5.53 -9.33
C ILE A 273 5.46 6.52 -9.33
N LEU A 274 5.20 7.81 -9.13
CA LEU A 274 6.20 8.85 -9.33
C LEU A 274 7.01 9.22 -8.06
N HIS A 275 6.48 8.95 -6.85
CA HIS A 275 7.16 9.40 -5.63
C HIS A 275 8.52 8.72 -5.41
N PHE A 276 8.58 7.41 -5.64
CA PHE A 276 9.77 6.64 -5.32
C PHE A 276 10.95 6.97 -6.26
N PRO A 277 10.79 7.04 -7.60
CA PRO A 277 11.80 7.60 -8.50
C PRO A 277 12.24 9.01 -8.07
N LEU A 278 11.30 9.88 -7.73
CA LEU A 278 11.62 11.26 -7.32
C LEU A 278 12.45 11.31 -6.03
N ILE A 279 12.11 10.51 -5.02
CA ILE A 279 12.88 10.43 -3.77
C ILE A 279 14.32 9.97 -4.06
N PHE A 280 14.51 8.97 -4.91
CA PHE A 280 15.85 8.53 -5.31
C PHE A 280 16.63 9.63 -6.03
N ILE A 281 16.01 10.34 -6.96
CA ILE A 281 16.62 11.47 -7.66
C ILE A 281 17.06 12.56 -6.65
N LEU A 282 16.18 12.95 -5.73
CA LEU A 282 16.50 13.94 -4.71
C LEU A 282 17.68 13.53 -3.83
N ASN A 283 17.73 12.26 -3.41
CA ASN A 283 18.84 11.76 -2.60
C ASN A 283 20.15 11.65 -3.42
N HIS A 284 20.07 11.29 -4.70
CA HIS A 284 21.25 11.17 -5.56
C HIS A 284 21.90 12.53 -5.84
N PHE A 285 21.12 13.60 -6.04
CA PHE A 285 21.63 14.95 -6.29
C PHE A 285 21.94 15.74 -5.02
N TYR A 286 22.28 15.07 -3.94
CA TYR A 286 22.75 15.69 -2.69
C TYR A 286 21.77 16.70 -2.08
N PHE A 287 20.46 16.53 -2.35
CA PHE A 287 19.45 17.41 -1.79
C PHE A 287 19.43 17.41 -0.24
N PRO A 288 19.63 16.26 0.45
CA PRO A 288 19.75 16.22 1.91
C PRO A 288 20.94 17.02 2.45
N GLU A 289 22.08 17.01 1.77
CA GLU A 289 23.28 17.79 2.12
C GLU A 289 22.99 19.28 2.07
N GLY A 290 22.19 19.73 1.07
CA GLY A 290 21.70 21.10 1.03
C GLY A 290 20.85 21.46 2.23
N LEU A 291 20.02 20.53 2.76
CA LEU A 291 19.26 20.75 3.97
C LEU A 291 20.15 20.79 5.22
N VAL A 292 21.20 19.98 5.28
CA VAL A 292 22.20 20.03 6.37
C VAL A 292 22.88 21.38 6.41
N SER A 293 23.21 21.98 5.25
CA SER A 293 23.81 23.31 5.18
C SER A 293 22.86 24.41 5.67
N ILE A 294 21.54 24.24 5.51
CA ILE A 294 20.52 25.18 6.02
C ILE A 294 20.37 25.03 7.54
N SER A 295 20.31 23.81 8.05
CA SER A 295 20.14 23.54 9.48
C SER A 295 20.64 22.15 9.86
N GLN A 296 21.86 22.07 10.36
CA GLN A 296 22.48 20.82 10.81
C GLN A 296 21.64 20.08 11.88
N GLN A 297 20.95 20.82 12.74
CA GLN A 297 20.13 20.25 13.81
C GLN A 297 18.75 19.74 13.36
N HIS A 298 18.16 20.39 12.34
CA HIS A 298 16.74 20.16 11.98
C HIS A 298 16.54 19.62 10.56
N TRP A 299 17.61 19.31 9.82
CA TRP A 299 17.53 18.89 8.42
C TRP A 299 16.63 17.66 8.21
N LEU A 300 16.64 16.66 9.10
CA LEU A 300 15.76 15.49 9.01
C LEU A 300 14.28 15.86 9.12
N LYS A 301 13.94 16.84 9.98
CA LYS A 301 12.56 17.36 10.07
C LYS A 301 12.17 18.07 8.79
N LEU A 302 13.08 18.92 8.25
CA LEU A 302 12.87 19.61 6.98
C LEU A 302 12.69 18.59 5.84
N TYR A 303 13.54 17.56 5.79
CA TYR A 303 13.47 16.49 4.80
C TYR A 303 12.09 15.80 4.81
N ILE A 304 11.58 15.41 5.97
CA ILE A 304 10.23 14.84 6.08
C ILE A 304 9.13 15.83 5.68
N LEU A 305 9.26 17.12 6.05
CA LEU A 305 8.27 18.14 5.69
C LEU A 305 8.14 18.33 4.18
N ILE A 306 9.21 18.11 3.41
CA ILE A 306 9.22 18.19 1.94
C ILE A 306 8.32 17.11 1.30
N SER A 307 7.98 16.04 2.01
CA SER A 307 6.97 15.08 1.53
C SER A 307 5.64 15.75 1.15
N ILE A 308 5.25 16.81 1.86
CA ILE A 308 3.99 17.53 1.61
C ILE A 308 3.97 18.19 0.23
N PRO A 309 4.93 19.12 -0.11
CA PRO A 309 4.98 19.68 -1.46
C PRO A 309 5.21 18.62 -2.55
N ILE A 310 5.97 17.53 -2.29
CA ILE A 310 6.10 16.41 -3.23
C ILE A 310 4.72 15.84 -3.57
N VAL A 311 3.93 15.49 -2.57
CA VAL A 311 2.58 14.93 -2.78
C VAL A 311 1.68 15.91 -3.53
N ILE A 312 1.74 17.21 -3.22
CA ILE A 312 0.96 18.25 -3.90
C ILE A 312 1.34 18.32 -5.38
N VAL A 313 2.64 18.42 -5.68
CA VAL A 313 3.15 18.51 -7.06
C VAL A 313 2.80 17.25 -7.84
N LEU A 314 3.04 16.06 -7.27
CA LEU A 314 2.72 14.80 -7.91
C LEU A 314 1.23 14.58 -8.08
N SER A 315 0.38 15.32 -7.35
CA SER A 315 -1.06 15.28 -7.52
C SER A 315 -1.58 16.10 -8.72
N PHE A 316 -0.75 16.83 -9.45
CA PHE A 316 -1.20 17.64 -10.59
C PHE A 316 -1.77 16.77 -11.72
N LYS A 317 -2.93 17.19 -12.25
CA LYS A 317 -3.70 16.39 -13.23
C LYS A 317 -2.90 15.93 -14.47
N PRO A 318 -2.04 16.74 -15.08
CA PRO A 318 -1.26 16.31 -16.24
C PRO A 318 -0.36 15.10 -15.98
N LEU A 319 0.24 15.00 -14.79
CA LEU A 319 1.12 13.89 -14.44
C LEU A 319 0.39 12.53 -14.38
N GLY A 320 -0.93 12.55 -14.18
CA GLY A 320 -1.75 11.34 -14.17
C GLY A 320 -2.20 10.87 -15.55
N TRP A 321 -2.00 11.68 -16.58
CA TRP A 321 -2.54 11.39 -17.92
C TRP A 321 -2.07 10.03 -18.49
N PRO A 322 -0.77 9.69 -18.51
CA PRO A 322 -0.32 8.41 -19.07
C PRO A 322 -0.88 7.21 -18.32
N PHE A 323 -0.91 7.26 -16.98
CA PHE A 323 -1.42 6.18 -16.14
C PHE A 323 -2.93 5.99 -16.31
N ASN A 324 -3.66 7.08 -16.48
CA ASN A 324 -5.11 7.05 -16.72
C ASN A 324 -5.45 6.43 -18.08
N ILE A 325 -4.63 6.61 -19.12
CA ILE A 325 -4.80 5.93 -20.40
C ILE A 325 -4.72 4.42 -20.19
N ILE A 326 -3.68 3.95 -19.54
CA ILE A 326 -3.49 2.52 -19.25
C ILE A 326 -4.65 1.95 -18.43
N MET A 327 -5.11 2.69 -17.42
CA MET A 327 -6.25 2.27 -16.57
C MET A 327 -7.61 2.26 -17.31
N ARG A 328 -7.71 2.90 -18.48
CA ARG A 328 -8.92 2.95 -19.32
C ARG A 328 -8.85 2.05 -20.55
N LEU A 329 -7.86 1.17 -20.63
CA LEU A 329 -7.73 0.21 -21.73
C LEU A 329 -9.05 -0.55 -21.94
N LYS A 330 -9.47 -0.67 -23.18
CA LYS A 330 -10.62 -1.44 -23.64
C LYS A 330 -10.13 -2.48 -24.63
N LEU A 331 -10.12 -3.73 -24.21
CA LEU A 331 -9.64 -4.85 -25.05
C LEU A 331 -10.76 -5.51 -25.86
N ARG A 332 -11.97 -4.95 -25.83
CA ARG A 332 -13.16 -5.54 -26.47
C ARG A 332 -13.03 -5.82 -27.99
N GLY A 333 -12.08 -5.17 -28.67
CA GLY A 333 -11.78 -5.41 -30.07
C GLY A 333 -10.71 -6.48 -30.33
N LEU A 334 -9.92 -6.84 -29.31
CA LEU A 334 -8.80 -7.79 -29.44
C LEU A 334 -9.15 -9.19 -28.94
N LEU A 335 -10.05 -9.28 -27.97
CA LEU A 335 -10.51 -10.56 -27.43
C LEU A 335 -11.86 -10.90 -28.09
N LYS A 336 -11.89 -11.90 -28.98
CA LYS A 336 -13.12 -12.62 -29.34
C LYS A 336 -13.61 -13.37 -28.10
N ILE A 337 -14.25 -12.65 -27.18
CA ILE A 337 -14.98 -13.29 -26.09
C ILE A 337 -16.20 -13.91 -26.75
N TYR A 338 -16.21 -15.22 -26.82
CA TYR A 338 -17.30 -16.05 -27.28
C TYR A 338 -18.58 -15.59 -26.56
N ASN A 339 -19.41 -14.81 -27.26
CA ASN A 339 -20.80 -14.60 -26.89
C ASN A 339 -21.53 -15.92 -27.19
N LYS A 340 -21.48 -16.91 -26.31
CA LYS A 340 -22.55 -17.87 -26.21
C LYS A 340 -23.70 -17.13 -25.54
N ASN A 341 -24.62 -16.57 -26.35
CA ASN A 341 -25.99 -16.43 -25.92
C ASN A 341 -26.50 -17.88 -25.76
N PRO A 342 -27.03 -18.31 -24.63
CA PRO A 342 -27.91 -19.43 -24.60
C PRO A 342 -29.25 -18.93 -25.21
N ASP A 343 -29.62 -19.47 -26.33
CA ASP A 343 -31.01 -19.51 -26.74
C ASP A 343 -31.85 -20.25 -25.72
#